data_89e5928f1e2e3672b19e5a3eec00c182
#
_entry.id   89e5928f1e2e3672b19e5a3eec00c182
#
_cell.length_a   1.000
_cell.length_b   1.000
_cell.length_c   1.000
_cell.angle_alpha   90.00
_cell.angle_beta   90.00
_cell.angle_gamma   90.00
#
_symmetry.space_group_name_H-M   'P 1'
#
loop_
_entity.id
_entity.type
_entity.pdbx_description
1 polymer ?
#
loop_
_entity_poly.entity_id
_entity_poly.type
_entity_poly.pdbx_seq_one_letter_code
_entity_poly.pdbx_strand_id
1 'polypeptide(L)'
;RARPPRPAPAGAPAAELTGLSADRGARTVLAGVDLTVRTGEVLALVGSNGAGKSTLLGAVGGDVPCTGDVVIDGAPLRSWSHTELAMRRAILLQRQTLAFPFTVAQVVAMGRSPWAGTPLMDDDEAAIGEAMRETGVTGFTDRPYPHLSGGEQARVALARVLAQRTGLLLLDEPTAALDLRHQEMVFGVVRRRAAAGAAVVAVVHDLGLAAAHADRVAVLAGGRLAACGPPDEVLTAPLLTEVYRHDIEVFPHPRTARPVILPHRPSGPPEP
;
A
#
# COMPACT_ATOMS: atom_id res chain seq x y z
N ARG A 1 -23.11 11.14 14.97
CA ARG A 1 -22.89 9.78 14.41
C ARG A 1 -21.90 9.90 13.26
N ALA A 2 -20.89 9.03 13.19
CA ALA A 2 -19.94 8.97 12.09
C ALA A 2 -20.66 8.66 10.76
N ARG A 3 -20.26 9.35 9.70
CA ARG A 3 -20.84 9.18 8.35
C ARG A 3 -20.10 8.08 7.61
N PRO A 4 -20.76 6.98 7.24
CA PRO A 4 -20.13 5.92 6.43
C PRO A 4 -19.74 6.46 5.03
N PRO A 5 -18.73 5.88 4.38
CA PRO A 5 -18.35 6.24 3.01
C PRO A 5 -19.47 5.91 2.04
N ARG A 6 -19.51 6.62 0.92
CA ARG A 6 -20.43 6.33 -0.20
C ARG A 6 -19.70 5.49 -1.25
N PRO A 7 -20.38 4.56 -1.92
CA PRO A 7 -19.82 3.89 -3.09
C PRO A 7 -19.40 4.92 -4.13
N ALA A 8 -18.17 4.86 -4.60
CA ALA A 8 -17.66 5.70 -5.68
C ALA A 8 -17.67 4.93 -7.00
N PRO A 9 -17.94 5.58 -8.14
CA PRO A 9 -17.84 4.93 -9.45
C PRO A 9 -16.39 4.53 -9.75
N ALA A 10 -16.22 3.50 -10.59
CA ALA A 10 -14.89 3.07 -11.02
C ALA A 10 -14.11 4.22 -11.69
N GLY A 11 -12.84 4.35 -11.37
CA GLY A 11 -11.96 5.40 -11.88
C GLY A 11 -12.12 6.76 -11.20
N ALA A 12 -13.06 6.91 -10.25
CA ALA A 12 -13.20 8.15 -9.49
C ALA A 12 -11.98 8.36 -8.55
N PRO A 13 -11.62 9.61 -8.25
CA PRO A 13 -10.58 9.89 -7.25
C PRO A 13 -10.99 9.37 -5.86
N ALA A 14 -10.19 8.46 -5.30
CA ALA A 14 -10.32 8.01 -3.91
C ALA A 14 -9.46 8.87 -2.98
N ALA A 15 -8.29 9.31 -3.48
CA ALA A 15 -7.43 10.29 -2.83
C ALA A 15 -6.81 11.23 -3.87
N GLU A 16 -6.72 12.52 -3.54
CA GLU A 16 -6.09 13.55 -4.36
C GLU A 16 -5.12 14.35 -3.50
N LEU A 17 -3.89 14.50 -3.97
CA LEU A 17 -2.82 15.23 -3.33
C LEU A 17 -2.46 16.42 -4.22
N THR A 18 -2.41 17.62 -3.67
CA THR A 18 -2.00 18.83 -4.40
C THR A 18 -0.95 19.58 -3.59
N GLY A 19 0.25 19.72 -4.16
CA GLY A 19 1.36 20.42 -3.55
C GLY A 19 1.80 19.84 -2.20
N LEU A 20 1.58 18.54 -1.97
CA LEU A 20 1.83 17.91 -0.67
C LEU A 20 3.31 17.96 -0.32
N SER A 21 3.62 18.56 0.84
CA SER A 21 4.97 18.64 1.39
C SER A 21 4.97 18.19 2.85
N ALA A 22 6.03 17.52 3.28
CA ALA A 22 6.18 17.06 4.65
C ALA A 22 7.62 17.14 5.12
N ASP A 23 7.80 17.55 6.38
CA ASP A 23 9.09 17.66 7.04
C ASP A 23 9.25 16.59 8.13
N ARG A 24 10.48 16.18 8.36
CA ARG A 24 10.86 15.34 9.50
C ARG A 24 11.98 16.03 10.27
N GLY A 25 11.61 16.72 11.35
CA GLY A 25 12.50 17.64 12.01
C GLY A 25 12.84 18.83 11.09
N ALA A 26 14.11 19.12 10.92
CA ALA A 26 14.60 20.21 10.04
C ALA A 26 14.74 19.79 8.57
N ARG A 27 14.42 18.53 8.22
CA ARG A 27 14.62 18.02 6.86
C ARG A 27 13.28 17.90 6.13
N THR A 28 13.17 18.53 4.97
CA THR A 28 12.08 18.30 4.04
C THR A 28 12.22 16.89 3.41
N VAL A 29 11.21 16.07 3.61
CA VAL A 29 11.14 14.68 3.11
C VAL A 29 10.29 14.59 1.85
N LEU A 30 9.23 15.41 1.77
CA LEU A 30 8.37 15.52 0.59
C LEU A 30 8.26 16.99 0.19
N ALA A 31 8.30 17.28 -1.09
CA ALA A 31 8.31 18.64 -1.62
C ALA A 31 7.40 18.77 -2.85
N GLY A 32 6.17 19.26 -2.65
CA GLY A 32 5.23 19.58 -3.71
C GLY A 32 4.79 18.35 -4.52
N VAL A 33 4.31 17.30 -3.86
CA VAL A 33 3.82 16.09 -4.53
C VAL A 33 2.37 16.27 -4.96
N ASP A 34 2.11 16.11 -6.27
CA ASP A 34 0.78 16.02 -6.87
C ASP A 34 0.52 14.59 -7.30
N LEU A 35 -0.55 13.98 -6.79
CA LEU A 35 -0.86 12.58 -7.08
C LEU A 35 -2.37 12.33 -6.93
N THR A 36 -2.97 11.61 -7.88
CA THR A 36 -4.34 11.12 -7.79
C THR A 36 -4.33 9.60 -7.73
N VAL A 37 -5.00 9.05 -6.72
CA VAL A 37 -5.27 7.61 -6.56
C VAL A 37 -6.74 7.35 -6.92
N ARG A 38 -7.00 6.36 -7.76
CA ARG A 38 -8.34 6.11 -8.32
C ARG A 38 -8.93 4.82 -7.80
N THR A 39 -10.24 4.78 -7.70
CA THR A 39 -10.99 3.55 -7.41
C THR A 39 -10.80 2.53 -8.54
N GLY A 40 -10.63 1.27 -8.17
CA GLY A 40 -10.43 0.19 -9.13
C GLY A 40 -9.01 0.01 -9.63
N GLU A 41 -8.02 0.79 -9.11
CA GLU A 41 -6.62 0.67 -9.52
C GLU A 41 -5.69 0.22 -8.38
N VAL A 42 -4.61 -0.41 -8.76
CA VAL A 42 -3.42 -0.64 -7.93
C VAL A 42 -2.34 0.33 -8.38
N LEU A 43 -2.01 1.28 -7.52
CA LEU A 43 -0.90 2.20 -7.68
C LEU A 43 0.31 1.70 -6.89
N ALA A 44 1.37 1.27 -7.56
CA ALA A 44 2.63 0.95 -6.91
C ALA A 44 3.45 2.24 -6.68
N LEU A 45 3.89 2.47 -5.44
CA LEU A 45 4.79 3.55 -5.08
C LEU A 45 6.21 3.00 -4.94
N VAL A 46 7.09 3.37 -5.86
CA VAL A 46 8.47 2.89 -5.91
C VAL A 46 9.47 4.06 -5.78
N GLY A 47 10.73 3.75 -5.56
CA GLY A 47 11.82 4.72 -5.42
C GLY A 47 12.88 4.25 -4.45
N SER A 48 14.04 4.91 -4.44
CA SER A 48 15.16 4.54 -3.58
C SER A 48 14.82 4.64 -2.09
N ASN A 49 15.65 4.05 -1.24
CA ASN A 49 15.49 4.16 0.21
C ASN A 49 15.65 5.63 0.64
N GLY A 50 14.77 6.06 1.54
CA GLY A 50 14.73 7.45 1.99
C GLY A 50 14.10 8.44 1.01
N ALA A 51 13.50 7.99 -0.11
CA ALA A 51 12.81 8.86 -1.06
C ALA A 51 11.53 9.51 -0.51
N GLY A 52 11.01 9.04 0.64
CA GLY A 52 9.81 9.59 1.27
C GLY A 52 8.54 8.74 1.11
N LYS A 53 8.63 7.51 0.60
CA LYS A 53 7.47 6.64 0.30
C LYS A 53 6.55 6.42 1.52
N SER A 54 7.10 5.95 2.64
CA SER A 54 6.30 5.75 3.87
C SER A 54 5.78 7.06 4.45
N THR A 55 6.51 8.17 4.27
CA THR A 55 6.06 9.51 4.68
C THR A 55 4.86 9.94 3.84
N LEU A 56 4.90 9.72 2.52
CA LEU A 56 3.78 9.99 1.62
C LEU A 56 2.55 9.17 2.02
N LEU A 57 2.74 7.87 2.26
CA LEU A 57 1.67 6.99 2.71
C LEU A 57 1.05 7.46 4.03
N GLY A 58 1.90 7.82 5.01
CA GLY A 58 1.46 8.34 6.30
C GLY A 58 0.77 9.71 6.21
N ALA A 59 1.19 10.57 5.28
CA ALA A 59 0.54 11.86 5.03
C ALA A 59 -0.87 11.67 4.43
N VAL A 60 -1.01 10.78 3.44
CA VAL A 60 -2.32 10.37 2.90
C VAL A 60 -3.18 9.71 3.97
N GLY A 61 -2.56 8.93 4.84
CA GLY A 61 -3.21 8.29 5.98
C GLY A 61 -3.70 9.25 7.07
N GLY A 62 -3.15 10.46 7.12
CA GLY A 62 -3.42 11.42 8.19
C GLY A 62 -2.57 11.21 9.45
N ASP A 63 -1.57 10.33 9.40
CA ASP A 63 -0.68 10.02 10.53
C ASP A 63 0.60 10.87 10.54
N VAL A 64 0.94 11.48 9.39
CA VAL A 64 2.10 12.36 9.23
C VAL A 64 1.63 13.79 8.93
N PRO A 65 2.06 14.80 9.71
CA PRO A 65 1.77 16.20 9.43
C PRO A 65 2.32 16.61 8.06
N CYS A 66 1.51 17.32 7.28
CA CYS A 66 1.87 17.78 5.95
C CYS A 66 1.24 19.14 5.65
N THR A 67 1.80 19.85 4.67
CA THR A 67 1.24 21.04 4.04
C THR A 67 0.75 20.67 2.62
N GLY A 68 0.03 21.57 1.96
CA GLY A 68 -0.71 21.27 0.74
C GLY A 68 -2.07 20.63 1.04
N ASP A 69 -2.75 20.19 0.02
CA ASP A 69 -4.09 19.63 0.12
C ASP A 69 -4.10 18.12 -0.04
N VAL A 70 -4.80 17.45 0.86
CA VAL A 70 -5.13 16.02 0.77
C VAL A 70 -6.64 15.89 0.86
N VAL A 71 -7.24 15.34 -0.18
CA VAL A 71 -8.68 15.06 -0.28
C VAL A 71 -8.87 13.55 -0.27
N ILE A 72 -9.75 13.03 0.56
CA ILE A 72 -10.15 11.62 0.61
C ILE A 72 -11.68 11.56 0.52
N ASP A 73 -12.20 10.70 -0.36
CA ASP A 73 -13.64 10.52 -0.54
C ASP A 73 -14.34 11.87 -0.79
N GLY A 74 -13.72 12.73 -1.63
CA GLY A 74 -14.24 14.02 -2.06
C GLY A 74 -14.25 15.13 -1.02
N ALA A 75 -13.59 14.95 0.16
CA ALA A 75 -13.49 16.01 1.16
C ALA A 75 -12.07 16.12 1.75
N PRO A 76 -11.67 17.33 2.22
CA PRO A 76 -10.35 17.51 2.82
C PRO A 76 -10.10 16.54 3.98
N LEU A 77 -8.91 15.95 4.03
CA LEU A 77 -8.49 14.97 5.04
C LEU A 77 -8.82 15.46 6.47
N ARG A 78 -8.53 16.72 6.75
CA ARG A 78 -8.74 17.33 8.06
C ARG A 78 -10.21 17.53 8.45
N SER A 79 -11.15 17.36 7.53
CA SER A 79 -12.60 17.46 7.80
C SER A 79 -13.21 16.18 8.35
N TRP A 80 -12.48 15.05 8.26
CA TRP A 80 -12.90 13.78 8.78
C TRP A 80 -12.49 13.59 10.24
N SER A 81 -13.39 13.11 11.09
CA SER A 81 -13.01 12.56 12.39
C SER A 81 -12.15 11.30 12.21
N HIS A 82 -11.38 10.92 13.23
CA HIS A 82 -10.55 9.70 13.17
C HIS A 82 -11.37 8.45 12.81
N THR A 83 -12.58 8.32 13.36
CA THR A 83 -13.48 7.19 13.06
C THR A 83 -13.95 7.23 11.61
N GLU A 84 -14.39 8.39 11.11
CA GLU A 84 -14.83 8.56 9.72
C GLU A 84 -13.70 8.29 8.73
N LEU A 85 -12.49 8.74 9.04
CA LEU A 85 -11.30 8.48 8.23
C LEU A 85 -10.97 6.99 8.22
N ALA A 86 -11.04 6.33 9.39
CA ALA A 86 -10.82 4.88 9.49
C ALA A 86 -11.89 4.04 8.77
N MET A 87 -13.08 4.56 8.53
CA MET A 87 -14.09 3.92 7.66
C MET A 87 -13.76 4.05 6.18
N ARG A 88 -12.93 5.01 5.78
CA ARG A 88 -12.62 5.33 4.38
C ARG A 88 -11.31 4.75 3.91
N ARG A 89 -10.31 4.66 4.82
CA ARG A 89 -8.99 4.12 4.49
C ARG A 89 -8.52 3.13 5.53
N ALA A 90 -7.81 2.10 5.11
CA ALA A 90 -7.08 1.19 5.98
C ALA A 90 -5.58 1.27 5.67
N ILE A 91 -4.74 1.17 6.70
CA ILE A 91 -3.29 1.30 6.58
C ILE A 91 -2.61 0.02 7.10
N LEU A 92 -1.77 -0.58 6.27
CA LEU A 92 -0.77 -1.56 6.67
C LEU A 92 0.56 -0.83 6.86
N LEU A 93 1.04 -0.76 8.08
CA LEU A 93 2.36 -0.22 8.39
C LEU A 93 3.44 -1.29 8.25
N GLN A 94 4.65 -0.90 7.86
CA GLN A 94 5.81 -1.80 7.70
C GLN A 94 6.13 -2.62 8.95
N ARG A 95 5.94 -2.06 10.14
CA ARG A 95 6.11 -2.75 11.42
C ARG A 95 4.93 -2.51 12.33
N GLN A 96 4.44 -3.58 12.92
CA GLN A 96 3.39 -3.54 13.92
C GLN A 96 3.84 -4.37 15.12
N THR A 97 3.97 -3.72 16.26
CA THR A 97 4.27 -4.40 17.53
C THR A 97 3.00 -4.40 18.37
N LEU A 98 2.49 -5.59 18.67
CA LEU A 98 1.41 -5.76 19.64
C LEU A 98 2.01 -6.17 20.97
N ALA A 99 1.76 -5.38 22.02
CA ALA A 99 2.33 -5.59 23.35
C ALA A 99 1.68 -6.75 24.13
N PHE A 100 0.49 -7.20 23.69
CA PHE A 100 -0.28 -8.23 24.37
C PHE A 100 -0.44 -9.48 23.49
N PRO A 101 -0.59 -10.67 24.11
CA PRO A 101 -0.68 -11.94 23.40
C PRO A 101 -2.12 -12.20 22.86
N PHE A 102 -2.65 -11.26 22.08
CA PHE A 102 -3.92 -11.47 21.39
C PHE A 102 -3.85 -12.67 20.44
N THR A 103 -4.95 -13.39 20.28
CA THR A 103 -5.07 -14.42 19.26
C THR A 103 -5.15 -13.79 17.86
N VAL A 104 -4.87 -14.58 16.83
CA VAL A 104 -5.01 -14.15 15.43
C VAL A 104 -6.42 -13.62 15.15
N ALA A 105 -7.46 -14.33 15.60
CA ALA A 105 -8.84 -13.89 15.45
C ALA A 105 -9.08 -12.50 16.05
N GLN A 106 -8.58 -12.27 17.28
CA GLN A 106 -8.70 -10.98 17.95
C GLN A 106 -7.96 -9.86 17.20
N VAL A 107 -6.76 -10.13 16.69
CA VAL A 107 -6.01 -9.14 15.89
C VAL A 107 -6.75 -8.76 14.61
N VAL A 108 -7.31 -9.74 13.89
CA VAL A 108 -8.08 -9.46 12.67
C VAL A 108 -9.36 -8.69 13.01
N ALA A 109 -10.05 -9.06 14.10
CA ALA A 109 -11.25 -8.38 14.57
C ALA A 109 -11.02 -6.90 14.92
N MET A 110 -9.81 -6.50 15.34
CA MET A 110 -9.47 -5.08 15.55
C MET A 110 -9.69 -4.22 14.28
N GLY A 111 -9.60 -4.81 13.10
CA GLY A 111 -9.90 -4.12 11.83
C GLY A 111 -11.35 -3.66 11.75
N ARG A 112 -12.26 -4.24 12.50
CA ARG A 112 -13.69 -3.88 12.53
C ARG A 112 -14.04 -2.77 13.52
N SER A 113 -13.10 -2.36 14.37
CA SER A 113 -13.32 -1.31 15.38
C SER A 113 -13.98 -0.02 14.85
N PRO A 114 -13.66 0.51 13.64
CA PRO A 114 -14.31 1.70 13.13
C PRO A 114 -15.81 1.56 12.89
N TRP A 115 -16.31 0.33 12.69
CA TRP A 115 -17.70 0.02 12.37
C TRP A 115 -18.56 -0.22 13.62
N ALA A 116 -17.97 -0.23 14.82
CA ALA A 116 -18.68 -0.43 16.08
C ALA A 116 -19.84 0.58 16.23
N GLY A 117 -21.04 0.07 16.56
CA GLY A 117 -22.23 0.90 16.70
C GLY A 117 -22.84 1.42 15.38
N THR A 118 -22.41 0.91 14.26
CA THR A 118 -23.04 1.14 12.94
C THR A 118 -23.80 -0.10 12.47
N PRO A 119 -24.76 0.03 11.52
CA PRO A 119 -25.42 -1.13 10.93
C PRO A 119 -24.49 -2.13 10.24
N LEU A 120 -23.29 -1.70 9.84
CA LEU A 120 -22.28 -2.55 9.18
C LEU A 120 -21.51 -3.44 10.18
N MET A 121 -21.77 -3.32 11.47
CA MET A 121 -21.26 -4.23 12.50
C MET A 121 -21.82 -5.66 12.34
N ASP A 122 -23.02 -5.80 11.77
CA ASP A 122 -23.63 -7.11 11.51
C ASP A 122 -22.83 -7.95 10.49
N ASP A 123 -21.96 -7.29 9.69
CA ASP A 123 -21.06 -7.94 8.72
C ASP A 123 -19.72 -8.36 9.31
N ASP A 124 -19.45 -8.11 10.59
CA ASP A 124 -18.10 -8.26 11.19
C ASP A 124 -17.58 -9.69 11.08
N GLU A 125 -18.39 -10.68 11.42
CA GLU A 125 -17.99 -12.08 11.36
C GLU A 125 -17.65 -12.51 9.92
N ALA A 126 -18.47 -12.10 8.95
CA ALA A 126 -18.24 -12.38 7.54
C ALA A 126 -16.97 -11.68 7.01
N ALA A 127 -16.74 -10.42 7.41
CA ALA A 127 -15.56 -9.65 7.01
C ALA A 127 -14.25 -10.24 7.57
N ILE A 128 -14.26 -10.63 8.86
CA ILE A 128 -13.12 -11.27 9.52
C ILE A 128 -12.82 -12.62 8.86
N GLY A 129 -13.84 -13.47 8.69
CA GLY A 129 -13.68 -14.80 8.09
C GLY A 129 -13.19 -14.74 6.64
N GLU A 130 -13.69 -13.80 5.83
CA GLU A 130 -13.22 -13.56 4.46
C GLU A 130 -11.74 -13.14 4.44
N ALA A 131 -11.37 -12.13 5.24
CA ALA A 131 -10.00 -11.64 5.30
C ALA A 131 -9.00 -12.72 5.75
N MET A 132 -9.38 -13.54 6.73
CA MET A 132 -8.54 -14.65 7.19
C MET A 132 -8.36 -15.74 6.12
N ARG A 133 -9.41 -16.04 5.35
CA ARG A 133 -9.32 -16.99 4.22
C ARG A 133 -8.43 -16.46 3.10
N GLU A 134 -8.62 -15.20 2.71
CA GLU A 134 -7.84 -14.57 1.62
C GLU A 134 -6.34 -14.53 1.90
N THR A 135 -5.95 -14.36 3.16
CA THR A 135 -4.56 -14.29 3.60
C THR A 135 -3.99 -15.62 4.09
N GLY A 136 -4.80 -16.70 4.06
CA GLY A 136 -4.38 -18.04 4.44
C GLY A 136 -4.00 -18.17 5.92
N VAL A 137 -4.70 -17.47 6.83
CA VAL A 137 -4.42 -17.49 8.28
C VAL A 137 -5.49 -18.17 9.11
N THR A 138 -6.51 -18.76 8.50
CA THR A 138 -7.58 -19.49 9.20
C THR A 138 -7.08 -20.63 10.08
N GLY A 139 -6.00 -21.31 9.70
CA GLY A 139 -5.37 -22.37 10.51
C GLY A 139 -4.68 -21.86 11.79
N PHE A 140 -4.61 -20.55 12.00
CA PHE A 140 -3.94 -19.92 13.15
C PHE A 140 -4.89 -19.20 14.11
N THR A 141 -6.19 -19.33 13.92
CA THR A 141 -7.26 -18.55 14.57
C THR A 141 -7.01 -18.32 16.08
N ASP A 142 -6.69 -19.39 16.81
CA ASP A 142 -6.52 -19.37 18.26
C ASP A 142 -5.05 -19.21 18.71
N ARG A 143 -4.10 -19.16 17.76
CA ARG A 143 -2.68 -18.99 18.11
C ARG A 143 -2.40 -17.55 18.58
N PRO A 144 -1.60 -17.36 19.63
CA PRO A 144 -1.14 -16.05 20.05
C PRO A 144 -0.29 -15.39 18.93
N TYR A 145 -0.62 -14.15 18.55
CA TYR A 145 0.07 -13.41 17.50
C TYR A 145 1.59 -13.33 17.69
N PRO A 146 2.14 -13.10 18.90
CA PRO A 146 3.60 -13.05 19.10
C PRO A 146 4.32 -14.38 18.82
N HIS A 147 3.61 -15.50 18.79
CA HIS A 147 4.19 -16.83 18.53
C HIS A 147 4.23 -17.20 17.04
N LEU A 148 3.79 -16.30 16.18
CA LEU A 148 3.82 -16.47 14.74
C LEU A 148 5.20 -16.07 14.17
N SER A 149 5.59 -16.72 13.07
CA SER A 149 6.73 -16.26 12.26
C SER A 149 6.47 -14.87 11.67
N GLY A 150 7.52 -14.16 11.27
CA GLY A 150 7.38 -12.83 10.64
C GLY A 150 6.45 -12.81 9.43
N GLY A 151 6.52 -13.83 8.57
CA GLY A 151 5.63 -13.97 7.42
C GLY A 151 4.17 -14.27 7.80
N GLU A 152 3.94 -15.07 8.85
CA GLU A 152 2.59 -15.30 9.40
C GLU A 152 2.03 -14.02 10.01
N GLN A 153 2.83 -13.26 10.77
CA GLN A 153 2.45 -11.97 11.34
C GLN A 153 2.08 -10.96 10.25
N ALA A 154 2.87 -10.87 9.17
CA ALA A 154 2.60 -10.00 8.03
C ALA A 154 1.24 -10.34 7.38
N ARG A 155 0.92 -11.62 7.20
CA ARG A 155 -0.37 -12.06 6.65
C ARG A 155 -1.55 -11.77 7.58
N VAL A 156 -1.37 -11.92 8.88
CA VAL A 156 -2.40 -11.55 9.88
C VAL A 156 -2.60 -10.03 9.90
N ALA A 157 -1.53 -9.24 9.82
CA ALA A 157 -1.62 -7.79 9.72
C ALA A 157 -2.38 -7.34 8.46
N LEU A 158 -2.13 -7.99 7.32
CA LEU A 158 -2.89 -7.78 6.10
C LEU A 158 -4.37 -8.18 6.28
N ALA A 159 -4.65 -9.34 6.89
CA ALA A 159 -6.02 -9.77 7.19
C ALA A 159 -6.78 -8.70 8.00
N ARG A 160 -6.16 -8.11 9.02
CA ARG A 160 -6.74 -7.03 9.80
C ARG A 160 -7.11 -5.82 8.94
N VAL A 161 -6.23 -5.42 8.03
CA VAL A 161 -6.46 -4.30 7.10
C VAL A 161 -7.62 -4.63 6.14
N LEU A 162 -7.67 -5.83 5.60
CA LEU A 162 -8.73 -6.28 4.68
C LEU A 162 -10.10 -6.41 5.38
N ALA A 163 -10.12 -6.87 6.63
CA ALA A 163 -11.33 -6.97 7.45
C ALA A 163 -12.00 -5.61 7.65
N GLN A 164 -11.24 -4.51 7.59
CA GLN A 164 -11.78 -3.15 7.71
C GLN A 164 -12.71 -2.78 6.56
N ARG A 165 -12.61 -3.42 5.38
CA ARG A 165 -13.46 -3.21 4.20
C ARG A 165 -13.62 -1.74 3.80
N THR A 166 -12.50 -1.04 3.65
CA THR A 166 -12.46 0.37 3.24
C THR A 166 -12.27 0.51 1.73
N GLY A 167 -12.67 1.65 1.18
CA GLY A 167 -12.50 1.98 -0.23
C GLY A 167 -11.08 2.36 -0.62
N LEU A 168 -10.20 2.71 0.34
CA LEU A 168 -8.80 3.03 0.10
C LEU A 168 -7.90 2.16 0.99
N LEU A 169 -6.98 1.44 0.37
CA LEU A 169 -5.97 0.62 1.05
C LEU A 169 -4.58 1.26 0.86
N LEU A 170 -3.89 1.54 1.95
CA LEU A 170 -2.54 2.08 1.98
C LEU A 170 -1.61 1.01 2.57
N LEU A 171 -0.75 0.42 1.75
CA LEU A 171 0.06 -0.74 2.11
C LEU A 171 1.54 -0.39 2.07
N ASP A 172 2.19 -0.32 3.23
CA ASP A 172 3.64 -0.05 3.32
C ASP A 172 4.41 -1.36 3.36
N GLU A 173 5.04 -1.72 2.25
CA GLU A 173 5.85 -2.93 2.05
C GLU A 173 5.11 -4.23 2.45
N PRO A 174 3.94 -4.52 1.87
CA PRO A 174 3.10 -5.64 2.31
C PRO A 174 3.74 -7.02 2.10
N THR A 175 4.88 -7.09 1.40
CA THR A 175 5.56 -8.33 1.01
C THR A 175 6.97 -8.49 1.58
N ALA A 176 7.47 -7.53 2.38
CA ALA A 176 8.88 -7.49 2.81
C ALA A 176 9.38 -8.73 3.58
N ALA A 177 8.50 -9.44 4.28
CA ALA A 177 8.84 -10.62 5.08
C ALA A 177 8.34 -11.94 4.47
N LEU A 178 7.93 -11.93 3.20
CA LEU A 178 7.26 -13.04 2.55
C LEU A 178 8.14 -13.71 1.48
N ASP A 179 8.02 -15.02 1.36
CA ASP A 179 8.53 -15.76 0.22
C ASP A 179 7.73 -15.49 -1.07
N LEU A 180 8.24 -15.89 -2.21
CA LEU A 180 7.65 -15.65 -3.52
C LEU A 180 6.17 -16.08 -3.60
N ARG A 181 5.83 -17.27 -3.07
CA ARG A 181 4.45 -17.78 -3.08
C ARG A 181 3.50 -16.84 -2.34
N HIS A 182 3.92 -16.35 -1.17
CA HIS A 182 3.09 -15.47 -0.35
C HIS A 182 3.06 -14.05 -0.90
N GLN A 183 4.14 -13.59 -1.56
CA GLN A 183 4.14 -12.31 -2.28
C GLN A 183 3.08 -12.30 -3.40
N GLU A 184 3.06 -13.34 -4.23
CA GLU A 184 2.05 -13.51 -5.30
C GLU A 184 0.63 -13.62 -4.73
N MET A 185 0.45 -14.31 -3.61
CA MET A 185 -0.84 -14.39 -2.91
C MET A 185 -1.31 -13.00 -2.46
N VAL A 186 -0.43 -12.19 -1.83
CA VAL A 186 -0.76 -10.83 -1.38
C VAL A 186 -1.18 -9.96 -2.55
N PHE A 187 -0.41 -9.94 -3.64
CA PHE A 187 -0.77 -9.16 -4.82
C PHE A 187 -2.01 -9.69 -5.53
N GLY A 188 -2.25 -11.00 -5.51
CA GLY A 188 -3.52 -11.58 -5.95
C GLY A 188 -4.72 -11.04 -5.16
N VAL A 189 -4.60 -10.91 -3.84
CA VAL A 189 -5.63 -10.30 -2.99
C VAL A 189 -5.81 -8.83 -3.32
N VAL A 190 -4.70 -8.07 -3.40
CA VAL A 190 -4.69 -6.64 -3.74
C VAL A 190 -5.41 -6.39 -5.07
N ARG A 191 -5.10 -7.18 -6.10
CA ARG A 191 -5.75 -7.10 -7.43
C ARG A 191 -7.26 -7.38 -7.36
N ARG A 192 -7.68 -8.39 -6.58
CA ARG A 192 -9.11 -8.68 -6.38
C ARG A 192 -9.84 -7.53 -5.69
N ARG A 193 -9.21 -6.91 -4.68
CA ARG A 193 -9.79 -5.75 -3.97
C ARG A 193 -9.93 -4.55 -4.90
N ALA A 194 -8.93 -4.29 -5.74
CA ALA A 194 -9.02 -3.24 -6.76
C ALA A 194 -10.13 -3.56 -7.78
N ALA A 195 -10.19 -4.77 -8.31
CA ALA A 195 -11.25 -5.18 -9.23
C ALA A 195 -12.67 -5.08 -8.61
N ALA A 196 -12.78 -5.19 -7.27
CA ALA A 196 -14.03 -4.95 -6.53
C ALA A 196 -14.31 -3.46 -6.24
N GLY A 197 -13.47 -2.54 -6.76
CA GLY A 197 -13.67 -1.09 -6.69
C GLY A 197 -12.83 -0.37 -5.62
N ALA A 198 -11.99 -1.06 -4.85
CA ALA A 198 -11.09 -0.39 -3.93
C ALA A 198 -9.96 0.32 -4.70
N ALA A 199 -9.49 1.43 -4.15
CA ALA A 199 -8.24 2.07 -4.55
C ALA A 199 -7.11 1.50 -3.68
N VAL A 200 -5.99 1.09 -4.28
CA VAL A 200 -4.86 0.53 -3.52
C VAL A 200 -3.59 1.30 -3.84
N VAL A 201 -2.90 1.78 -2.81
CA VAL A 201 -1.53 2.27 -2.90
C VAL A 201 -0.63 1.29 -2.17
N ALA A 202 0.32 0.71 -2.87
CA ALA A 202 1.29 -0.21 -2.29
C ALA A 202 2.72 0.32 -2.47
N VAL A 203 3.43 0.53 -1.38
CA VAL A 203 4.88 0.75 -1.42
C VAL A 203 5.55 -0.58 -1.72
N VAL A 204 6.34 -0.63 -2.77
CA VAL A 204 6.96 -1.85 -3.27
C VAL A 204 8.44 -1.60 -3.52
N HIS A 205 9.30 -2.50 -3.04
CA HIS A 205 10.75 -2.48 -3.35
C HIS A 205 11.09 -3.30 -4.59
N ASP A 206 10.37 -4.38 -4.82
CA ASP A 206 10.54 -5.23 -5.99
C ASP A 206 9.84 -4.60 -7.20
N LEU A 207 10.64 -4.09 -8.14
CA LEU A 207 10.15 -3.47 -9.37
C LEU A 207 9.46 -4.47 -10.29
N GLY A 208 9.83 -5.77 -10.21
CA GLY A 208 9.16 -6.83 -10.95
C GLY A 208 7.72 -7.05 -10.47
N LEU A 209 7.49 -7.02 -9.14
CA LEU A 209 6.13 -7.07 -8.57
C LEU A 209 5.33 -5.82 -8.96
N ALA A 210 5.94 -4.63 -8.93
CA ALA A 210 5.29 -3.41 -9.39
C ALA A 210 4.90 -3.51 -10.87
N ALA A 211 5.81 -3.95 -11.73
CA ALA A 211 5.55 -4.14 -13.16
C ALA A 211 4.46 -5.17 -13.44
N ALA A 212 4.42 -6.27 -12.66
CA ALA A 212 3.48 -7.37 -12.88
C ALA A 212 2.05 -7.04 -12.42
N HIS A 213 1.91 -6.32 -11.32
CA HIS A 213 0.62 -6.23 -10.62
C HIS A 213 0.00 -4.82 -10.59
N ALA A 214 0.78 -3.75 -10.80
CA ALA A 214 0.25 -2.40 -10.76
C ALA A 214 -0.45 -2.01 -12.08
N ASP A 215 -1.48 -1.20 -11.98
CA ASP A 215 -2.11 -0.50 -13.11
C ASP A 215 -1.33 0.78 -13.41
N ARG A 216 -0.82 1.45 -12.36
CA ARG A 216 0.06 2.61 -12.47
C ARG A 216 1.21 2.49 -11.47
N VAL A 217 2.34 3.08 -11.83
CA VAL A 217 3.52 3.20 -10.97
C VAL A 217 3.81 4.67 -10.74
N ALA A 218 3.99 5.06 -9.49
CA ALA A 218 4.47 6.38 -9.08
C ALA A 218 5.92 6.23 -8.59
N VAL A 219 6.85 6.90 -9.25
CA VAL A 219 8.28 6.89 -8.90
C VAL A 219 8.60 8.11 -8.07
N LEU A 220 8.99 7.89 -6.81
CA LEU A 220 9.40 8.95 -5.89
C LEU A 220 10.93 9.04 -5.83
N ALA A 221 11.47 10.22 -6.08
CA ALA A 221 12.90 10.51 -6.03
C ALA A 221 13.15 11.84 -5.31
N GLY A 222 14.04 11.84 -4.31
CA GLY A 222 14.38 13.07 -3.57
C GLY A 222 13.18 13.82 -2.98
N GLY A 223 12.15 13.11 -2.55
CA GLY A 223 10.92 13.70 -1.99
C GLY A 223 9.95 14.28 -3.03
N ARG A 224 10.17 14.06 -4.32
CA ARG A 224 9.34 14.54 -5.43
C ARG A 224 8.84 13.38 -6.28
N LEU A 225 7.70 13.58 -6.92
CA LEU A 225 7.20 12.62 -7.90
C LEU A 225 8.00 12.82 -9.20
N ALA A 226 8.85 11.85 -9.55
CA ALA A 226 9.66 11.87 -10.76
C ALA A 226 8.85 11.46 -11.99
N ALA A 227 7.96 10.46 -11.85
CA ALA A 227 7.05 10.00 -12.89
C ALA A 227 5.84 9.27 -12.29
N CYS A 228 4.72 9.28 -13.01
CA CYS A 228 3.54 8.48 -12.65
C CYS A 228 2.75 8.11 -13.90
N GLY A 229 2.50 6.83 -14.13
CA GLY A 229 1.79 6.32 -15.30
C GLY A 229 1.79 4.80 -15.37
N PRO A 230 1.39 4.19 -16.49
CA PRO A 230 1.47 2.76 -16.73
C PRO A 230 2.89 2.22 -16.54
N PRO A 231 3.05 0.97 -16.06
CA PRO A 231 4.37 0.40 -15.77
C PRO A 231 5.35 0.43 -16.96
N ASP A 232 4.87 0.17 -18.16
CA ASP A 232 5.66 0.14 -19.41
C ASP A 232 6.13 1.53 -19.86
N GLU A 233 5.42 2.59 -19.50
CA GLU A 233 5.82 3.97 -19.79
C GLU A 233 6.77 4.53 -18.72
N VAL A 234 6.62 4.12 -17.48
CA VAL A 234 7.33 4.71 -16.34
C VAL A 234 8.60 3.93 -15.97
N LEU A 235 8.54 2.59 -15.97
CA LEU A 235 9.67 1.75 -15.58
C LEU A 235 10.68 1.62 -16.72
N THR A 236 11.35 2.72 -17.07
CA THR A 236 12.34 2.78 -18.15
C THR A 236 13.77 2.74 -17.59
N ALA A 237 14.71 2.19 -18.36
CA ALA A 237 16.11 2.10 -17.96
C ALA A 237 16.71 3.47 -17.58
N PRO A 238 16.52 4.56 -18.37
CA PRO A 238 17.08 5.87 -18.00
C PRO A 238 16.56 6.39 -16.64
N LEU A 239 15.23 6.37 -16.44
CA LEU A 239 14.63 6.87 -15.19
C LEU A 239 15.08 6.04 -13.98
N LEU A 240 15.07 4.71 -14.10
CA LEU A 240 15.44 3.83 -13.00
C LEU A 240 16.93 3.93 -12.69
N THR A 241 17.81 4.05 -13.69
CA THR A 241 19.25 4.29 -13.50
C THR A 241 19.50 5.59 -12.73
N GLU A 242 18.80 6.67 -13.07
CA GLU A 242 18.90 7.94 -12.36
C GLU A 242 18.42 7.81 -10.89
N VAL A 243 17.23 7.23 -10.67
CA VAL A 243 16.59 7.13 -9.35
C VAL A 243 17.35 6.22 -8.40
N TYR A 244 17.85 5.08 -8.90
CA TYR A 244 18.55 4.09 -8.08
C TYR A 244 20.07 4.27 -8.10
N ARG A 245 20.60 5.17 -8.93
CA ARG A 245 22.04 5.46 -9.08
C ARG A 245 22.87 4.20 -9.38
N HIS A 246 22.31 3.35 -10.23
CA HIS A 246 22.91 2.10 -10.67
C HIS A 246 22.40 1.81 -12.07
N ASP A 247 23.25 1.33 -12.97
CA ASP A 247 22.84 0.97 -14.33
C ASP A 247 21.82 -0.14 -14.29
N ILE A 248 20.66 0.14 -14.88
CA ILE A 248 19.50 -0.77 -14.93
C ILE A 248 19.13 -1.04 -16.38
N GLU A 249 18.92 -2.33 -16.65
CA GLU A 249 18.40 -2.80 -17.92
C GLU A 249 16.90 -3.08 -17.80
N VAL A 250 16.13 -2.68 -18.79
CA VAL A 250 14.70 -2.93 -18.89
C VAL A 250 14.39 -3.48 -20.26
N PHE A 251 13.73 -4.63 -20.29
CA PHE A 251 13.30 -5.27 -21.54
C PHE A 251 11.91 -5.92 -21.36
N PRO A 252 11.14 -6.09 -22.45
CA PRO A 252 9.83 -6.70 -22.36
C PRO A 252 9.91 -8.18 -22.08
N HIS A 253 9.11 -8.66 -21.14
CA HIS A 253 8.97 -10.10 -20.88
C HIS A 253 8.40 -10.80 -22.12
N PRO A 254 8.99 -11.92 -22.60
CA PRO A 254 8.65 -12.51 -23.90
C PRO A 254 7.21 -13.02 -24.03
N ARG A 255 6.54 -13.31 -22.91
CA ARG A 255 5.15 -13.81 -22.92
C ARG A 255 4.12 -12.78 -22.52
N THR A 256 4.47 -11.79 -21.70
CA THR A 256 3.51 -10.83 -21.10
C THR A 256 3.71 -9.41 -21.58
N ALA A 257 4.80 -9.11 -22.27
CA ALA A 257 5.28 -7.78 -22.65
C ALA A 257 5.52 -6.83 -21.46
N ARG A 258 5.28 -7.26 -20.22
CA ARG A 258 5.53 -6.45 -19.01
C ARG A 258 7.02 -6.18 -18.85
N PRO A 259 7.44 -5.02 -18.29
CA PRO A 259 8.84 -4.71 -18.04
C PRO A 259 9.50 -5.75 -17.14
N VAL A 260 10.65 -6.27 -17.56
CA VAL A 260 11.59 -7.02 -16.73
C VAL A 260 12.75 -6.08 -16.41
N ILE A 261 13.01 -5.88 -15.13
CA ILE A 261 13.99 -4.94 -14.63
C ILE A 261 15.14 -5.71 -13.98
N LEU A 262 16.35 -5.53 -14.48
CA LEU A 262 17.55 -6.15 -13.91
C LEU A 262 18.64 -5.10 -13.69
N PRO A 263 19.40 -5.21 -12.60
CA PRO A 263 20.64 -4.42 -12.46
C PRO A 263 21.64 -4.90 -13.51
N HIS A 264 22.30 -3.94 -14.19
CA HIS A 264 23.41 -4.26 -15.07
C HIS A 264 24.53 -4.91 -14.27
N ARG A 265 25.02 -6.05 -14.75
CA ARG A 265 26.16 -6.77 -14.17
C ARG A 265 27.22 -6.90 -15.26
N PRO A 266 28.34 -6.14 -15.17
CA PRO A 266 29.41 -6.24 -16.15
C PRO A 266 29.94 -7.67 -16.19
N SER A 267 30.18 -8.19 -17.39
CA SER A 267 30.75 -9.53 -17.63
C SER A 267 32.26 -9.45 -17.38
N GLY A 268 32.72 -9.56 -16.13
CA GLY A 268 34.13 -9.57 -15.73
C GLY A 268 34.29 -9.65 -14.21
N PRO A 269 35.49 -10.03 -13.71
CA PRO A 269 35.77 -9.94 -12.29
C PRO A 269 35.63 -8.46 -11.84
N PRO A 270 35.18 -8.19 -10.62
CA PRO A 270 35.11 -6.82 -10.10
C PRO A 270 36.48 -6.18 -10.21
N GLU A 271 36.56 -4.98 -10.79
CA GLU A 271 37.79 -4.19 -10.74
C GLU A 271 38.15 -3.91 -9.28
N PRO A 272 39.47 -4.01 -8.92
CA PRO A 272 39.96 -3.92 -7.56
C PRO A 272 39.72 -2.54 -6.90
#